data_ab15f1ed548cb9954978de1e310b355e
#
_entry.id   ab15f1ed548cb9954978de1e310b355e
#
_cell.length_a   1.000
_cell.length_b   1.000
_cell.length_c   1.000
_cell.angle_alpha   90.00
_cell.angle_beta   90.00
_cell.angle_gamma   90.00
#
_symmetry.space_group_name_H-M   'P 1'
#
loop_
_entity.id
_entity.type
_entity.pdbx_description
1 polymer ?
#
loop_
_entity_poly.entity_id
_entity_poly.type
_entity_poly.pdbx_seq_one_letter_code
_entity_poly.pdbx_strand_id
1 'polypeptide(L)'
;KPFFVIATENPMGSTGTQMLPESQLDRFMICMTMGYPDIRYEIEIVKGNQKRQSERLVHSVISASMLQRMQEYVEEIYVHDRVYQYIGSLIQMTREHPMIAYGVSPRGTIALAKMAKATAFLHGREYCTPKDVQDVFLAVTAHRISLNAKARAQRVDKEEVLWEILRQVSAPLPNRG
;
A
#
# COMPACT_ATOMS: atom_id res chain seq x y z
N LYS A 1 -18.79 14.13 -3.16
CA LYS A 1 -19.01 13.06 -2.16
C LYS A 1 -17.83 12.13 -2.23
N PRO A 2 -17.19 11.74 -1.12
CA PRO A 2 -16.11 10.77 -1.15
C PRO A 2 -16.64 9.44 -1.71
N PHE A 3 -15.87 8.83 -2.61
CA PHE A 3 -16.18 7.54 -3.21
C PHE A 3 -14.98 6.62 -2.99
N PHE A 4 -15.22 5.45 -2.38
CA PHE A 4 -14.20 4.45 -2.10
C PHE A 4 -14.57 3.14 -2.76
N VAL A 5 -13.57 2.45 -3.27
CA VAL A 5 -13.68 1.08 -3.75
C VAL A 5 -12.79 0.21 -2.88
N ILE A 6 -13.38 -0.78 -2.26
CA ILE A 6 -12.68 -1.85 -1.55
C ILE A 6 -13.01 -3.14 -2.28
N ALA A 7 -11.98 -3.85 -2.74
CA ALA A 7 -12.12 -5.15 -3.38
C ALA A 7 -11.37 -6.20 -2.56
N THR A 8 -11.89 -7.42 -2.55
CA THR A 8 -11.25 -8.58 -1.96
C THR A 8 -11.02 -9.63 -3.02
N GLU A 9 -9.84 -10.23 -3.02
CA GLU A 9 -9.49 -11.37 -3.86
C GLU A 9 -9.07 -12.54 -2.97
N ASN A 10 -9.45 -13.76 -3.36
CA ASN A 10 -8.92 -14.96 -2.74
C ASN A 10 -7.79 -15.50 -3.62
N PRO A 11 -6.51 -15.42 -3.19
CA PRO A 11 -5.37 -15.89 -3.98
C PRO A 11 -5.31 -17.41 -4.16
N MET A 12 -6.03 -18.16 -3.30
CA MET A 12 -6.17 -19.61 -3.40
C MET A 12 -7.22 -19.94 -4.46
N GLY A 13 -6.83 -19.94 -5.73
CA GLY A 13 -7.67 -20.11 -6.92
C GLY A 13 -8.82 -21.11 -6.72
N SER A 14 -10.01 -20.59 -6.41
CA SER A 14 -11.22 -21.38 -6.56
C SER A 14 -11.56 -21.45 -8.05
N THR A 15 -11.86 -22.66 -8.54
CA THR A 15 -12.37 -22.92 -9.88
C THR A 15 -13.53 -21.97 -10.15
N GLY A 16 -13.31 -20.88 -10.91
CA GLY A 16 -14.32 -19.89 -11.27
C GLY A 16 -14.04 -18.44 -10.89
N THR A 17 -13.00 -18.13 -10.11
CA THR A 17 -12.59 -16.75 -9.85
C THR A 17 -11.37 -16.38 -10.70
N GLN A 18 -11.56 -15.44 -11.62
CA GLN A 18 -10.45 -14.88 -12.38
C GLN A 18 -9.84 -13.73 -11.58
N MET A 19 -8.53 -13.80 -11.34
CA MET A 19 -7.75 -12.70 -10.73
C MET A 19 -7.90 -11.43 -11.56
N LEU A 20 -7.93 -10.27 -10.90
CA LEU A 20 -7.94 -9.00 -11.60
C LEU A 20 -6.67 -8.85 -12.47
N PRO A 21 -6.80 -8.41 -13.72
CA PRO A 21 -5.64 -8.09 -14.56
C PRO A 21 -4.74 -7.04 -13.91
N GLU A 22 -3.43 -7.12 -14.13
CA GLU A 22 -2.44 -6.17 -13.59
C GLU A 22 -2.80 -4.70 -13.88
N SER A 23 -3.36 -4.43 -15.06
CA SER A 23 -3.82 -3.08 -15.44
C SER A 23 -5.00 -2.57 -14.60
N GLN A 24 -5.79 -3.45 -14.01
CA GLN A 24 -6.87 -3.10 -13.07
C GLN A 24 -6.33 -2.97 -11.65
N LEU A 25 -5.41 -3.86 -11.24
CA LEU A 25 -4.74 -3.79 -9.95
C LEU A 25 -3.97 -2.47 -9.78
N ASP A 26 -3.30 -1.97 -10.83
CA ASP A 26 -2.58 -0.68 -10.82
C ASP A 26 -3.49 0.52 -10.46
N ARG A 27 -4.81 0.38 -10.58
CA ARG A 27 -5.77 1.46 -10.24
C ARG A 27 -6.08 1.53 -8.74
N PHE A 28 -5.86 0.46 -7.99
CA PHE A 28 -6.04 0.47 -6.53
C PHE A 28 -4.88 1.19 -5.85
N MET A 29 -5.18 2.00 -4.86
CA MET A 29 -4.19 2.81 -4.13
C MET A 29 -3.19 1.92 -3.41
N ILE A 30 -3.67 0.93 -2.67
CA ILE A 30 -2.90 -0.03 -1.88
C ILE A 30 -3.43 -1.44 -2.08
N CYS A 31 -2.58 -2.42 -1.82
CA CYS A 31 -2.94 -3.81 -1.66
C CYS A 31 -2.39 -4.30 -0.32
N MET A 32 -3.20 -5.03 0.42
CA MET A 32 -2.84 -5.56 1.75
C MET A 32 -3.29 -7.00 1.88
N THR A 33 -2.53 -7.78 2.61
CA THR A 33 -2.90 -9.15 2.99
C THR A 33 -3.47 -9.12 4.41
N MET A 34 -4.64 -9.73 4.60
CA MET A 34 -5.27 -9.79 5.93
C MET A 34 -4.73 -10.94 6.79
N GLY A 35 -4.11 -11.95 6.17
CA GLY A 35 -3.68 -13.16 6.87
C GLY A 35 -4.87 -13.99 7.39
N TYR A 36 -4.57 -14.94 8.27
CA TYR A 36 -5.58 -15.72 8.97
C TYR A 36 -5.93 -15.06 10.31
N PRO A 37 -7.17 -15.19 10.79
CA PRO A 37 -7.55 -14.72 12.11
C PRO A 37 -6.82 -15.50 13.21
N ASP A 38 -6.67 -14.89 14.39
CA ASP A 38 -6.21 -15.60 15.58
C ASP A 38 -7.16 -16.77 15.90
N ILE A 39 -6.65 -17.87 16.41
CA ILE A 39 -7.40 -19.10 16.73
C ILE A 39 -8.62 -18.83 17.60
N ARG A 40 -8.58 -17.83 18.48
CA ARG A 40 -9.70 -17.43 19.32
C ARG A 40 -10.88 -16.94 18.48
N TYR A 41 -10.59 -16.16 17.43
CA TYR A 41 -11.63 -15.68 16.51
C TYR A 41 -12.14 -16.79 15.60
N GLU A 42 -11.29 -17.74 15.19
CA GLU A 42 -11.73 -18.93 14.46
C GLU A 42 -12.72 -19.76 15.27
N ILE A 43 -12.44 -19.98 16.56
CA ILE A 43 -13.35 -20.68 17.48
C ILE A 43 -14.71 -19.96 17.56
N GLU A 44 -14.72 -18.63 17.65
CA GLU A 44 -15.98 -17.87 17.70
C GLU A 44 -16.74 -17.93 16.37
N ILE A 45 -16.04 -18.00 15.24
CA ILE A 45 -16.64 -18.24 13.92
C ILE A 45 -17.36 -19.59 13.91
N VAL A 46 -16.69 -20.65 14.35
CA VAL A 46 -17.23 -22.02 14.40
C VAL A 46 -18.45 -22.12 15.33
N LYS A 47 -18.43 -21.41 16.45
CA LYS A 47 -19.58 -21.33 17.39
C LYS A 47 -20.79 -20.56 16.83
N GLY A 48 -20.66 -19.92 15.67
CA GLY A 48 -21.73 -19.17 15.03
C GLY A 48 -22.10 -17.85 15.73
N ASN A 49 -21.26 -17.37 16.63
CA ASN A 49 -21.52 -16.18 17.44
C ASN A 49 -21.35 -14.85 16.67
N GLN A 50 -20.84 -14.88 15.46
CA GLN A 50 -20.46 -13.66 14.71
C GLN A 50 -21.66 -12.84 14.20
N LYS A 51 -22.74 -13.46 13.75
CA LYS A 51 -23.85 -12.72 13.13
C LYS A 51 -24.60 -11.77 14.06
N ARG A 52 -24.57 -12.02 15.37
CA ARG A 52 -25.33 -11.21 16.34
C ARG A 52 -24.53 -10.08 17.00
N GLN A 53 -23.19 -10.15 17.02
CA GLN A 53 -22.36 -9.16 17.68
C GLN A 53 -21.76 -8.13 16.72
N SER A 54 -21.37 -8.52 15.51
CA SER A 54 -20.68 -7.61 14.58
C SER A 54 -21.59 -6.50 14.03
N GLU A 55 -22.86 -6.80 13.74
CA GLU A 55 -23.79 -5.80 13.20
C GLU A 55 -24.20 -4.73 14.23
N ARG A 56 -24.09 -5.02 15.53
CA ARG A 56 -24.46 -4.09 16.62
C ARG A 56 -23.33 -3.17 17.08
N LEU A 57 -22.09 -3.40 16.68
CA LEU A 57 -20.92 -2.72 17.23
C LEU A 57 -20.27 -1.71 16.27
N VAL A 58 -20.73 -1.63 15.02
CA VAL A 58 -20.17 -0.70 14.06
C VAL A 58 -20.90 0.64 14.15
N HIS A 59 -20.26 1.61 14.75
CA HIS A 59 -20.73 2.99 14.79
C HIS A 59 -19.92 3.87 13.83
N SER A 60 -20.57 4.90 13.29
CA SER A 60 -19.85 5.91 12.50
C SER A 60 -18.85 6.65 13.39
N VAL A 61 -17.58 6.63 13.02
CA VAL A 61 -16.48 7.28 13.77
C VAL A 61 -16.28 8.72 13.29
N ILE A 62 -16.50 8.95 11.99
CA ILE A 62 -16.35 10.26 11.36
C ILE A 62 -17.49 10.49 10.36
N SER A 63 -17.84 11.75 10.13
CA SER A 63 -18.80 12.11 9.08
C SER A 63 -18.14 12.16 7.71
N ALA A 64 -18.94 12.06 6.64
CA ALA A 64 -18.45 12.23 5.26
C ALA A 64 -17.79 13.62 5.03
N SER A 65 -18.33 14.67 5.65
CA SER A 65 -17.74 16.02 5.59
C SER A 65 -16.40 16.11 6.33
N MET A 66 -16.27 15.42 7.46
CA MET A 66 -15.00 15.37 8.18
C MET A 66 -13.94 14.63 7.37
N LEU A 67 -14.28 13.49 6.76
CA LEU A 67 -13.38 12.74 5.88
C LEU A 67 -12.93 13.60 4.69
N GLN A 68 -13.85 14.38 4.09
CA GLN A 68 -13.52 15.28 2.99
C GLN A 68 -12.52 16.35 3.40
N ARG A 69 -12.70 16.97 4.58
CA ARG A 69 -11.71 17.91 5.14
C ARG A 69 -10.35 17.23 5.37
N MET A 70 -10.33 16.02 5.93
CA MET A 70 -9.08 15.27 6.11
C MET A 70 -8.35 15.05 4.77
N GLN A 71 -9.08 14.74 3.70
CA GLN A 71 -8.50 14.61 2.36
C GLN A 71 -7.90 15.93 1.84
N GLU A 72 -8.58 17.06 2.08
CA GLU A 72 -8.08 18.39 1.75
C GLU A 72 -6.79 18.70 2.52
N TYR A 73 -6.73 18.45 3.84
CA TYR A 73 -5.51 18.60 4.63
C TYR A 73 -4.35 17.72 4.15
N VAL A 74 -4.63 16.48 3.75
CA VAL A 74 -3.60 15.58 3.22
C VAL A 74 -2.96 16.15 1.95
N GLU A 75 -3.74 16.81 1.07
CA GLU A 75 -3.16 17.45 -0.13
C GLU A 75 -2.24 18.63 0.23
N GLU A 76 -2.44 19.30 1.36
CA GLU A 76 -1.62 20.43 1.84
C GLU A 76 -0.34 20.01 2.57
N ILE A 77 -0.21 18.72 2.94
CA ILE A 77 1.01 18.21 3.61
C ILE A 77 2.26 18.53 2.77
N TYR A 78 3.19 19.22 3.40
CA TYR A 78 4.45 19.62 2.74
C TYR A 78 5.34 18.42 2.46
N VAL A 79 5.91 18.37 1.27
CA VAL A 79 6.89 17.35 0.87
C VAL A 79 8.12 18.06 0.31
N HIS A 80 9.25 17.91 0.99
CA HIS A 80 10.51 18.49 0.54
C HIS A 80 11.00 17.80 -0.75
N ASP A 81 11.65 18.55 -1.66
CA ASP A 81 12.16 18.03 -2.94
C ASP A 81 13.03 16.79 -2.80
N ARG A 82 13.84 16.69 -1.76
CA ARG A 82 14.66 15.49 -1.47
C ARG A 82 13.80 14.25 -1.20
N VAL A 83 12.60 14.41 -0.62
CA VAL A 83 11.67 13.28 -0.42
C VAL A 83 11.03 12.89 -1.74
N TYR A 84 10.69 13.84 -2.61
CA TYR A 84 10.27 13.53 -3.97
C TYR A 84 11.35 12.84 -4.80
N GLN A 85 12.61 13.28 -4.69
CA GLN A 85 13.76 12.61 -5.31
C GLN A 85 13.91 11.17 -4.78
N TYR A 86 13.75 10.96 -3.47
CA TYR A 86 13.80 9.64 -2.86
C TYR A 86 12.70 8.72 -3.40
N ILE A 87 11.44 9.21 -3.48
CA ILE A 87 10.34 8.49 -4.14
C ILE A 87 10.74 8.14 -5.58
N GLY A 88 11.26 9.10 -6.35
CA GLY A 88 11.70 8.89 -7.72
C GLY A 88 12.76 7.79 -7.82
N SER A 89 13.77 7.82 -6.95
CA SER A 89 14.83 6.81 -6.91
C SER A 89 14.31 5.40 -6.58
N LEU A 90 13.41 5.27 -5.60
CA LEU A 90 12.78 4.01 -5.27
C LEU A 90 12.00 3.43 -6.47
N ILE A 91 11.21 4.26 -7.13
CA ILE A 91 10.44 3.86 -8.32
C ILE A 91 11.35 3.48 -9.48
N GLN A 92 12.41 4.26 -9.73
CA GLN A 92 13.41 3.97 -10.76
C GLN A 92 14.06 2.60 -10.52
N MET A 93 14.46 2.30 -9.29
CA MET A 93 15.00 0.99 -8.93
C MET A 93 14.02 -0.16 -9.21
N THR A 94 12.70 0.03 -9.06
CA THR A 94 11.74 -1.02 -9.46
C THR A 94 11.73 -1.30 -10.96
N ARG A 95 12.10 -0.31 -11.80
CA ARG A 95 12.13 -0.43 -13.26
C ARG A 95 13.45 -1.01 -13.78
N GLU A 96 14.51 -0.84 -13.02
CA GLU A 96 15.88 -1.26 -13.39
C GLU A 96 16.32 -2.55 -12.71
N HIS A 97 15.54 -3.04 -11.72
CA HIS A 97 15.89 -4.20 -10.93
C HIS A 97 15.95 -5.48 -11.79
N PRO A 98 17.06 -6.27 -11.72
CA PRO A 98 17.29 -7.41 -12.61
C PRO A 98 16.28 -8.57 -12.47
N MET A 99 15.47 -8.58 -11.42
CA MET A 99 14.42 -9.59 -11.19
C MET A 99 13.02 -9.11 -11.56
N ILE A 100 12.85 -7.84 -11.88
CA ILE A 100 11.55 -7.24 -12.23
C ILE A 100 11.43 -7.16 -13.75
N ALA A 101 10.31 -7.64 -14.31
CA ALA A 101 9.97 -7.49 -15.72
C ALA A 101 9.24 -6.16 -15.99
N TYR A 102 8.33 -5.80 -15.09
CA TYR A 102 7.58 -4.56 -15.17
C TYR A 102 7.61 -3.88 -13.81
N GLY A 103 8.25 -2.70 -13.76
CA GLY A 103 8.31 -1.86 -12.56
C GLY A 103 7.08 -0.97 -12.41
N VAL A 104 7.08 -0.18 -11.36
CA VAL A 104 5.95 0.68 -10.97
C VAL A 104 5.67 1.75 -12.03
N SER A 105 4.40 1.92 -12.39
CA SER A 105 3.89 2.91 -13.33
C SER A 105 3.95 4.34 -12.75
N PRO A 106 3.83 5.40 -13.59
CA PRO A 106 3.67 6.77 -13.08
C PRO A 106 2.47 6.95 -12.14
N ARG A 107 1.38 6.18 -12.34
CA ARG A 107 0.23 6.15 -11.43
C ARG A 107 0.64 5.65 -10.05
N GLY A 108 1.47 4.61 -9.97
CA GLY A 108 2.00 4.12 -8.70
C GLY A 108 2.93 5.13 -8.01
N THR A 109 3.70 5.92 -8.77
CA THR A 109 4.51 7.02 -8.21
C THR A 109 3.62 8.06 -7.51
N ILE A 110 2.52 8.46 -8.16
CA ILE A 110 1.54 9.40 -7.58
C ILE A 110 0.89 8.78 -6.33
N ALA A 111 0.51 7.50 -6.40
CA ALA A 111 -0.08 6.79 -5.27
C ALA A 111 0.88 6.76 -4.07
N LEU A 112 2.17 6.49 -4.30
CA LEU A 112 3.19 6.46 -3.25
C LEU A 112 3.34 7.83 -2.56
N ALA A 113 3.40 8.91 -3.33
CA ALA A 113 3.47 10.25 -2.78
C ALA A 113 2.22 10.62 -1.95
N LYS A 114 1.02 10.29 -2.45
CA LYS A 114 -0.24 10.52 -1.73
C LYS A 114 -0.34 9.72 -0.44
N MET A 115 0.05 8.45 -0.47
CA MET A 115 0.03 7.60 0.72
C MET A 115 1.04 8.05 1.76
N ALA A 116 2.24 8.51 1.35
CA ALA A 116 3.24 9.08 2.26
C ALA A 116 2.71 10.36 2.95
N LYS A 117 2.03 11.25 2.22
CA LYS A 117 1.34 12.41 2.80
C LYS A 117 0.27 11.99 3.81
N ALA A 118 -0.58 11.02 3.45
CA ALA A 118 -1.61 10.51 4.35
C ALA A 118 -1.01 9.91 5.64
N THR A 119 0.12 9.21 5.52
CA THR A 119 0.86 8.66 6.67
C THR A 119 1.38 9.77 7.59
N ALA A 120 1.97 10.83 7.02
CA ALA A 120 2.41 11.99 7.79
C ALA A 120 1.25 12.66 8.54
N PHE A 121 0.10 12.83 7.87
CA PHE A 121 -1.13 13.36 8.47
C PHE A 121 -1.62 12.49 9.64
N LEU A 122 -1.67 11.17 9.46
CA LEU A 122 -2.09 10.24 10.53
C LEU A 122 -1.14 10.26 11.74
N HIS A 123 0.12 10.63 11.55
CA HIS A 123 1.09 10.87 12.61
C HIS A 123 1.03 12.31 13.18
N GLY A 124 0.04 13.12 12.81
CA GLY A 124 -0.15 14.48 13.31
C GLY A 124 0.91 15.47 12.81
N ARG A 125 1.52 15.23 11.64
CA ARG A 125 2.56 16.10 11.06
C ARG A 125 2.06 16.80 9.80
N GLU A 126 2.51 18.03 9.61
CA GLU A 126 2.23 18.84 8.42
C GLU A 126 3.30 18.68 7.33
N TYR A 127 4.25 17.77 7.52
CA TYR A 127 5.32 17.48 6.59
C TYR A 127 5.61 15.97 6.49
N CYS A 128 5.95 15.54 5.28
CA CYS A 128 6.29 14.16 4.96
C CYS A 128 7.78 13.92 5.17
N THR A 129 8.12 12.76 5.71
CA THR A 129 9.48 12.28 5.93
C THR A 129 9.79 11.08 5.02
N PRO A 130 11.06 10.71 4.81
CA PRO A 130 11.41 9.47 4.12
C PRO A 130 10.81 8.21 4.78
N LYS A 131 10.64 8.23 6.09
CA LYS A 131 10.02 7.12 6.83
C LYS A 131 8.58 6.88 6.41
N ASP A 132 7.81 7.94 6.18
CA ASP A 132 6.42 7.82 5.71
C ASP A 132 6.34 7.15 4.33
N VAL A 133 7.32 7.39 3.47
CA VAL A 133 7.45 6.72 2.17
C VAL A 133 7.76 5.23 2.37
N GLN A 134 8.72 4.91 3.24
CA GLN A 134 9.13 3.53 3.53
C GLN A 134 7.96 2.70 4.08
N ASP A 135 7.19 3.27 5.01
CA ASP A 135 6.09 2.58 5.70
C ASP A 135 4.97 2.13 4.74
N VAL A 136 4.76 2.84 3.65
CA VAL A 136 3.71 2.51 2.68
C VAL A 136 4.25 1.92 1.37
N PHE A 137 5.57 1.84 1.20
CA PHE A 137 6.19 1.45 -0.07
C PHE A 137 5.69 0.08 -0.56
N LEU A 138 5.72 -0.95 0.28
CA LEU A 138 5.28 -2.29 -0.10
C LEU A 138 3.78 -2.32 -0.44
N ALA A 139 2.95 -1.77 0.42
CA ALA A 139 1.51 -1.76 0.23
C ALA A 139 1.08 -1.07 -1.08
N VAL A 140 1.86 -0.06 -1.51
CA VAL A 140 1.62 0.68 -2.76
C VAL A 140 2.22 -0.03 -3.97
N THR A 141 3.35 -0.73 -3.85
CA THR A 141 4.13 -1.18 -5.00
C THR A 141 4.03 -2.67 -5.30
N ALA A 142 3.78 -3.54 -4.32
CA ALA A 142 3.82 -4.99 -4.48
C ALA A 142 2.84 -5.53 -5.56
N HIS A 143 1.66 -4.94 -5.65
CA HIS A 143 0.65 -5.31 -6.66
C HIS A 143 0.89 -4.66 -8.03
N ARG A 144 1.89 -3.79 -8.15
CA ARG A 144 2.22 -3.02 -9.37
C ARG A 144 3.47 -3.51 -10.08
N ILE A 145 4.22 -4.43 -9.47
CA ILE A 145 5.40 -5.02 -10.10
C ILE A 145 5.13 -6.44 -10.56
N SER A 146 5.79 -6.84 -11.64
CA SER A 146 5.80 -8.20 -12.13
C SER A 146 7.23 -8.72 -12.18
N LEU A 147 7.46 -9.88 -11.57
CA LEU A 147 8.74 -10.56 -11.64
C LEU A 147 8.97 -11.19 -13.02
N ASN A 148 10.22 -11.19 -13.47
CA ASN A 148 10.60 -11.84 -14.72
C ASN A 148 10.59 -13.40 -14.62
N ALA A 149 10.75 -14.07 -15.76
CA ALA A 149 10.69 -15.53 -15.82
C ALA A 149 11.73 -16.21 -14.91
N LYS A 150 12.95 -15.64 -14.83
CA LYS A 150 14.03 -16.14 -13.97
C LYS A 150 13.66 -16.08 -12.49
N ALA A 151 13.19 -14.94 -12.02
CA ALA A 151 12.77 -14.76 -10.63
C ALA A 151 11.60 -15.67 -10.26
N ARG A 152 10.63 -15.83 -11.18
CA ARG A 152 9.50 -16.76 -10.98
C ARG A 152 9.94 -18.22 -10.90
N ALA A 153 10.87 -18.65 -11.75
CA ALA A 153 11.43 -19.99 -11.71
C ALA A 153 12.19 -20.28 -10.41
N GLN A 154 12.83 -19.27 -9.84
CA GLN A 154 13.52 -19.32 -8.55
C GLN A 154 12.58 -19.14 -7.35
N ARG A 155 11.27 -18.93 -7.56
CA ARG A 155 10.26 -18.67 -6.52
C ARG A 155 10.62 -17.49 -5.62
N VAL A 156 11.23 -16.45 -6.21
CA VAL A 156 11.55 -15.22 -5.47
C VAL A 156 10.26 -14.54 -5.03
N ASP A 157 10.24 -14.04 -3.80
CA ASP A 157 9.12 -13.25 -3.29
C ASP A 157 9.24 -11.79 -3.77
N LYS A 158 8.11 -11.23 -4.23
CA LYS A 158 8.01 -9.83 -4.63
C LYS A 158 8.36 -8.87 -3.48
N GLU A 159 7.92 -9.19 -2.27
CA GLU A 159 8.17 -8.37 -1.09
C GLU A 159 9.66 -8.35 -0.72
N GLU A 160 10.35 -9.49 -0.85
CA GLU A 160 11.80 -9.55 -0.62
C GLU A 160 12.57 -8.64 -1.57
N VAL A 161 12.19 -8.62 -2.86
CA VAL A 161 12.78 -7.72 -3.87
C VAL A 161 12.52 -6.25 -3.51
N LEU A 162 11.32 -5.91 -3.08
CA LEU A 162 10.99 -4.54 -2.66
C LEU A 162 11.72 -4.12 -1.40
N TRP A 163 11.90 -5.02 -0.43
CA TRP A 163 12.75 -4.78 0.74
C TRP A 163 14.21 -4.57 0.38
N GLU A 164 14.73 -5.31 -0.61
CA GLU A 164 16.07 -5.09 -1.13
C GLU A 164 16.21 -3.69 -1.72
N ILE A 165 15.27 -3.24 -2.54
CA ILE A 165 15.23 -1.90 -3.11
C ILE A 165 15.24 -0.84 -2.00
N LEU A 166 14.40 -0.99 -0.96
CA LEU A 166 14.37 -0.07 0.18
C LEU A 166 15.73 0.04 0.90
N ARG A 167 16.47 -1.07 1.00
CA ARG A 167 17.80 -1.08 1.64
C ARG A 167 18.90 -0.46 0.76
N GLN A 168 18.78 -0.59 -0.56
CA GLN A 168 19.75 -0.08 -1.51
C GLN A 168 19.65 1.43 -1.73
N VAL A 169 18.42 1.97 -1.71
CA VAL A 169 18.19 3.39 -1.93
C VAL A 169 18.32 4.16 -0.61
N SER A 170 19.37 4.95 -0.49
CA SER A 170 19.60 5.75 0.72
C SER A 170 18.53 6.82 0.92
N ALA A 171 17.91 6.82 2.09
CA ALA A 171 17.00 7.87 2.49
C ALA A 171 17.73 9.19 2.71
N PRO A 172 17.17 10.35 2.29
CA PRO A 172 17.81 11.65 2.53
C PRO A 172 17.87 11.93 4.04
N LEU A 173 19.04 12.38 4.47
CA LEU A 173 19.23 12.83 5.86
C LEU A 173 18.49 14.15 6.11
N PRO A 174 17.96 14.37 7.32
CA PRO A 174 17.44 15.67 7.70
C PRO A 174 18.54 16.71 7.57
N ASN A 175 18.21 17.90 7.07
CA ASN A 175 19.16 19.01 7.11
C ASN A 175 19.52 19.25 8.58
N ARG A 176 20.80 19.10 8.91
CA ARG A 176 21.38 19.73 10.08
C ARG A 176 21.49 21.22 9.71
N GLY A 177 20.44 21.99 10.04
CA GLY A 177 20.49 23.44 10.01
C GLY A 177 21.51 23.97 10.99
#